data_0baf7233832d4463c67592b1a6b0d69d
#
_entry.id   0baf7233832d4463c67592b1a6b0d69d
#
_cell.length_a   1.000
_cell.length_b   1.000
_cell.length_c   1.000
_cell.angle_alpha   90.00
_cell.angle_beta   90.00
_cell.angle_gamma   90.00
#
_symmetry.space_group_name_H-M   'P 1'
#
loop_
_entity.id
_entity.type
_entity.pdbx_description
1 polymer ?
#
loop_
_entity_poly.entity_id
_entity_poly.type
_entity_poly.pdbx_seq_one_letter_code
_entity_poly.pdbx_strand_id
1 'polypeptide(L)'
;MRYILIIFLVNSNILANEFELDTTGSSEIEGITFNDNSKFRLYKSKGYWKASSGDYGTVKCFGTLFNDRKQNVQFEVYCRHISQEKEHFILKFFRGAGTQDSGTGLAEVIETSKKFEYLLNAECKHAITYINKDYFALQKCKY
;
A
#
# COMPACT_ATOMS: atom_id res chain seq x y z
N MET A 1 43.74 -13.77 42.30
CA MET A 1 43.29 -12.71 41.37
C MET A 1 42.18 -13.29 40.50
N ARG A 2 40.97 -12.78 40.64
CA ARG A 2 39.76 -13.27 39.94
C ARG A 2 39.42 -12.24 38.85
N TYR A 3 39.61 -12.56 37.58
CA TYR A 3 39.26 -11.67 36.47
C TYR A 3 37.76 -11.79 36.21
N ILE A 4 37.04 -10.67 36.41
CA ILE A 4 35.63 -10.53 36.05
C ILE A 4 35.60 -10.09 34.59
N LEU A 5 35.14 -10.99 33.71
CA LEU A 5 34.93 -10.71 32.32
C LEU A 5 33.57 -9.99 32.18
N ILE A 6 33.60 -8.65 31.98
CA ILE A 6 32.41 -7.88 31.72
C ILE A 6 32.10 -7.99 30.21
N ILE A 7 31.07 -8.79 29.89
CA ILE A 7 30.54 -8.91 28.53
C ILE A 7 29.62 -7.72 28.32
N PHE A 8 30.08 -6.73 27.55
CA PHE A 8 29.21 -5.66 27.02
C PHE A 8 28.29 -6.25 25.94
N LEU A 9 27.05 -6.51 26.30
CA LEU A 9 25.97 -6.76 25.32
C LEU A 9 25.67 -5.46 24.59
N VAL A 10 26.27 -5.27 23.43
CA VAL A 10 25.92 -4.20 22.51
C VAL A 10 24.56 -4.58 21.93
N ASN A 11 23.48 -4.00 22.47
CA ASN A 11 22.17 -4.03 21.84
C ASN A 11 22.26 -3.18 20.56
N SER A 12 22.57 -3.80 19.44
CA SER A 12 22.37 -3.20 18.12
C SER A 12 20.86 -3.12 17.88
N ASN A 13 20.27 -1.97 18.19
CA ASN A 13 18.95 -1.63 17.67
C ASN A 13 19.11 -1.55 16.14
N ILE A 14 18.71 -2.61 15.44
CA ILE A 14 18.52 -2.57 13.99
C ILE A 14 17.34 -1.63 13.78
N LEU A 15 17.62 -0.36 13.51
CA LEU A 15 16.62 0.60 13.04
C LEU A 15 16.20 0.13 11.66
N ALA A 16 15.04 -0.49 11.55
CA ALA A 16 14.44 -0.77 10.25
C ALA A 16 14.24 0.57 9.51
N ASN A 17 14.75 0.65 8.30
CA ASN A 17 14.52 1.81 7.46
C ASN A 17 13.04 1.89 7.09
N GLU A 18 12.49 3.09 7.04
CA GLU A 18 11.08 3.33 6.76
C GLU A 18 10.92 4.17 5.49
N PHE A 19 10.06 3.72 4.58
CA PHE A 19 9.67 4.46 3.39
C PHE A 19 8.19 4.83 3.54
N GLU A 20 7.93 6.12 3.63
CA GLU A 20 6.58 6.66 3.68
C GLU A 20 6.17 7.21 2.32
N LEU A 21 4.93 6.96 1.93
CA LEU A 21 4.37 7.33 0.65
C LEU A 21 2.99 7.96 0.86
N ASP A 22 2.87 9.24 0.55
CA ASP A 22 1.60 9.96 0.47
C ASP A 22 1.07 9.89 -0.97
N THR A 23 -0.17 9.50 -1.12
CA THR A 23 -0.82 9.38 -2.43
C THR A 23 -2.17 10.10 -2.42
N THR A 24 -2.46 10.83 -3.47
CA THR A 24 -3.74 11.51 -3.67
C THR A 24 -4.18 11.38 -5.12
N GLY A 25 -5.49 11.32 -5.35
CA GLY A 25 -6.01 11.19 -6.71
C GLY A 25 -7.50 10.99 -6.75
N SER A 26 -7.98 10.49 -7.88
CA SER A 26 -9.39 10.17 -8.09
C SER A 26 -9.59 8.70 -8.43
N SER A 27 -10.71 8.14 -8.03
CA SER A 27 -11.09 6.75 -8.27
C SER A 27 -12.45 6.65 -8.97
N GLU A 28 -12.60 5.57 -9.71
CA GLU A 28 -13.84 5.14 -10.35
C GLU A 28 -14.12 3.71 -9.97
N ILE A 29 -15.37 3.43 -9.64
CA ILE A 29 -15.84 2.10 -9.27
C ILE A 29 -17.07 1.79 -10.12
N GLU A 30 -16.99 0.72 -10.89
CA GLU A 30 -18.06 0.21 -11.73
C GLU A 30 -18.31 -1.26 -11.41
N GLY A 31 -19.55 -1.73 -11.52
CA GLY A 31 -19.80 -3.14 -11.26
C GLY A 31 -21.25 -3.56 -11.34
N ILE A 32 -21.49 -4.78 -10.90
CA ILE A 32 -22.79 -5.44 -10.92
C ILE A 32 -23.20 -5.85 -9.51
N THR A 33 -24.50 -5.82 -9.26
CA THR A 33 -25.13 -6.38 -8.06
C THR A 33 -25.90 -7.63 -8.47
N PHE A 34 -25.64 -8.74 -7.77
CA PHE A 34 -26.33 -10.02 -7.99
C PHE A 34 -27.66 -10.06 -7.24
N ASN A 35 -28.53 -11.01 -7.62
CA ASN A 35 -29.83 -11.20 -6.99
C ASN A 35 -29.77 -11.51 -5.48
N ASP A 36 -28.63 -12.00 -5.01
CA ASP A 36 -28.39 -12.32 -3.60
C ASP A 36 -27.77 -11.16 -2.82
N ASN A 37 -27.74 -9.95 -3.40
CA ASN A 37 -27.13 -8.73 -2.88
C ASN A 37 -25.59 -8.74 -2.78
N SER A 38 -24.92 -9.79 -3.24
CA SER A 38 -23.47 -9.70 -3.44
C SER A 38 -23.13 -8.74 -4.57
N LYS A 39 -21.91 -8.17 -4.54
CA LYS A 39 -21.49 -7.16 -5.54
C LYS A 39 -20.10 -7.48 -6.03
N PHE A 40 -19.93 -7.45 -7.33
CA PHE A 40 -18.63 -7.46 -7.98
C PHE A 40 -18.37 -6.10 -8.63
N ARG A 41 -17.22 -5.49 -8.35
CA ARG A 41 -16.88 -4.17 -8.83
C ARG A 41 -15.44 -4.09 -9.31
N LEU A 42 -15.24 -3.32 -10.35
CA LEU A 42 -13.93 -2.95 -10.86
C LEU A 42 -13.52 -1.62 -10.24
N TYR A 43 -12.30 -1.55 -9.77
CA TYR A 43 -11.67 -0.36 -9.23
C TYR A 43 -10.62 0.16 -10.21
N LYS A 44 -10.68 1.43 -10.51
CA LYS A 44 -9.65 2.16 -11.27
C LYS A 44 -9.33 3.44 -10.53
N SER A 45 -8.06 3.79 -10.44
CA SER A 45 -7.68 5.12 -9.94
C SER A 45 -6.45 5.65 -10.64
N LYS A 46 -6.30 6.97 -10.56
CA LYS A 46 -5.12 7.70 -11.01
C LYS A 46 -4.82 8.83 -10.02
N GLY A 47 -3.55 9.15 -9.87
CA GLY A 47 -3.17 10.20 -8.94
C GLY A 47 -1.69 10.51 -8.97
N TYR A 48 -1.28 11.17 -7.91
CA TYR A 48 0.09 11.60 -7.67
C TYR A 48 0.55 11.09 -6.32
N TRP A 49 1.84 10.89 -6.19
CA TRP A 49 2.47 10.45 -4.96
C TRP A 49 3.74 11.24 -4.67
N LYS A 50 4.08 11.31 -3.40
CA LYS A 50 5.37 11.77 -2.90
C LYS A 50 5.84 10.85 -1.79
N ALA A 51 7.13 10.66 -1.68
CA ALA A 51 7.75 9.82 -0.67
C ALA A 51 8.63 10.59 0.30
N SER A 52 8.89 10.00 1.46
CA SER A 52 9.83 10.52 2.46
C SER A 52 11.27 10.66 1.93
N SER A 53 11.63 9.91 0.90
CA SER A 53 12.91 10.01 0.18
C SER A 53 13.05 11.28 -0.66
N GLY A 54 11.96 12.05 -0.86
CA GLY A 54 11.91 13.19 -1.76
C GLY A 54 11.48 12.84 -3.20
N ASP A 55 11.32 11.57 -3.50
CA ASP A 55 10.77 11.13 -4.78
C ASP A 55 9.28 11.45 -4.89
N TYR A 56 8.82 11.70 -6.10
CA TYR A 56 7.42 11.97 -6.42
C TYR A 56 7.08 11.48 -7.82
N GLY A 57 5.80 11.39 -8.13
CA GLY A 57 5.40 10.95 -9.47
C GLY A 57 3.90 10.70 -9.61
N THR A 58 3.57 9.84 -10.56
CA THR A 58 2.20 9.46 -10.87
C THR A 58 1.93 8.02 -10.45
N VAL A 59 0.66 7.74 -10.15
CA VAL A 59 0.19 6.40 -9.83
C VAL A 59 -1.06 6.06 -10.64
N LYS A 60 -1.14 4.80 -11.07
CA LYS A 60 -2.36 4.21 -11.65
C LYS A 60 -2.64 2.88 -10.99
N CYS A 61 -3.88 2.68 -10.60
CA CYS A 61 -4.31 1.46 -9.93
C CYS A 61 -5.46 0.80 -10.67
N PHE A 62 -5.47 -0.54 -10.64
CA PHE A 62 -6.52 -1.39 -11.17
C PHE A 62 -6.74 -2.55 -10.21
N GLY A 63 -8.00 -2.92 -10.04
CA GLY A 63 -8.30 -4.05 -9.18
C GLY A 63 -9.77 -4.39 -9.11
N THR A 64 -10.10 -5.24 -8.16
CA THR A 64 -11.44 -5.74 -7.92
C THR A 64 -11.84 -5.58 -6.47
N LEU A 65 -13.15 -5.33 -6.26
CA LEU A 65 -13.81 -5.38 -4.97
C LEU A 65 -14.96 -6.37 -5.08
N PHE A 66 -14.99 -7.32 -4.17
CA PHE A 66 -16.10 -8.24 -4.05
C PHE A 66 -16.73 -8.09 -2.68
N ASN A 67 -18.04 -7.81 -2.63
CA ASN A 67 -18.83 -7.88 -1.41
C ASN A 67 -19.62 -9.17 -1.44
N ASP A 68 -19.46 -9.99 -0.43
CA ASP A 68 -20.30 -11.17 -0.24
C ASP A 68 -21.72 -10.78 0.22
N ARG A 69 -22.60 -11.78 0.40
CA ARG A 69 -23.97 -11.60 0.91
C ARG A 69 -24.02 -10.92 2.29
N LYS A 70 -22.98 -11.08 3.10
CA LYS A 70 -22.84 -10.47 4.44
C LYS A 70 -22.17 -9.10 4.39
N GLN A 71 -21.91 -8.59 3.18
CA GLN A 71 -21.21 -7.33 2.91
C GLN A 71 -19.76 -7.30 3.38
N ASN A 72 -19.11 -8.46 3.57
CA ASN A 72 -17.67 -8.51 3.73
C ASN A 72 -17.01 -8.14 2.41
N VAL A 73 -16.04 -7.24 2.48
CA VAL A 73 -15.35 -6.71 1.29
C VAL A 73 -14.01 -7.42 1.14
N GLN A 74 -13.84 -8.11 0.02
CA GLN A 74 -12.53 -8.54 -0.47
C GLN A 74 -12.02 -7.48 -1.45
N PHE A 75 -10.83 -7.02 -1.23
CA PHE A 75 -10.20 -5.95 -2.01
C PHE A 75 -8.81 -6.39 -2.45
N GLU A 76 -8.59 -6.37 -3.74
CA GLU A 76 -7.29 -6.63 -4.33
C GLU A 76 -7.04 -5.63 -5.46
N VAL A 77 -6.03 -4.77 -5.28
CA VAL A 77 -5.70 -3.68 -6.21
C VAL A 77 -4.21 -3.60 -6.44
N TYR A 78 -3.81 -3.47 -7.68
CA TYR A 78 -2.42 -3.28 -8.12
C TYR A 78 -2.21 -1.84 -8.53
N CYS A 79 -1.21 -1.20 -7.94
CA CYS A 79 -0.86 0.19 -8.19
C CYS A 79 0.55 0.31 -8.72
N ARG A 80 0.69 0.81 -9.94
CA ARG A 80 1.98 1.14 -10.54
C ARG A 80 2.31 2.59 -10.27
N HIS A 81 3.39 2.81 -9.54
CA HIS A 81 3.97 4.11 -9.23
C HIS A 81 5.12 4.37 -10.21
N ILE A 82 5.12 5.54 -10.83
CA ILE A 82 6.19 5.97 -11.75
C ILE A 82 6.76 7.28 -11.23
N SER A 83 8.05 7.31 -10.97
CA SER A 83 8.74 8.50 -10.45
C SER A 83 9.01 9.54 -11.54
N GLN A 84 9.46 10.73 -11.13
CA GLN A 84 9.94 11.80 -11.99
C GLN A 84 11.09 11.35 -12.91
N GLU A 85 11.87 10.34 -12.50
CA GLU A 85 12.98 9.77 -13.27
C GLU A 85 12.56 8.57 -14.14
N LYS A 86 11.25 8.29 -14.23
CA LYS A 86 10.65 7.15 -14.94
C LYS A 86 10.97 5.78 -14.33
N GLU A 87 11.56 5.75 -13.14
CA GLU A 87 11.69 4.55 -12.34
C GLU A 87 10.35 4.17 -11.72
N HIS A 88 10.15 2.89 -11.40
CA HIS A 88 8.84 2.43 -10.96
C HIS A 88 8.91 1.39 -9.85
N PHE A 89 7.79 1.24 -9.17
CA PHE A 89 7.48 0.11 -8.32
C PHE A 89 5.97 -0.19 -8.36
N ILE A 90 5.62 -1.45 -8.13
CA ILE A 90 4.23 -1.92 -8.13
C ILE A 90 3.90 -2.45 -6.73
N LEU A 91 2.87 -1.88 -6.14
CA LEU A 91 2.28 -2.35 -4.90
C LEU A 91 0.99 -3.12 -5.20
N LYS A 92 0.84 -4.27 -4.58
CA LYS A 92 -0.40 -5.01 -4.46
C LYS A 92 -1.03 -4.69 -3.11
N PHE A 93 -2.17 -4.06 -3.12
CA PHE A 93 -2.96 -3.76 -1.93
C PHE A 93 -4.03 -4.82 -1.74
N PHE A 94 -4.19 -5.30 -0.52
CA PHE A 94 -5.21 -6.26 -0.19
C PHE A 94 -5.78 -6.02 1.21
N ARG A 95 -7.05 -6.34 1.35
CA ARG A 95 -7.79 -6.18 2.59
C ARG A 95 -8.85 -7.28 2.66
N GLY A 96 -8.85 -8.03 3.75
CA GLY A 96 -9.77 -9.15 3.93
C GLY A 96 -11.14 -8.76 4.49
N ALA A 97 -11.22 -7.61 5.18
CA ALA A 97 -12.47 -7.10 5.75
C ALA A 97 -12.34 -5.58 5.99
N GLY A 98 -13.46 -4.88 5.98
CA GLY A 98 -13.50 -3.44 6.27
C GLY A 98 -14.71 -2.76 5.63
N THR A 99 -14.86 -1.47 5.91
CA THR A 99 -15.85 -0.63 5.23
C THR A 99 -15.32 -0.16 3.87
N GLN A 100 -16.23 0.24 2.98
CA GLN A 100 -15.88 0.64 1.63
C GLN A 100 -15.19 2.01 1.59
N ASP A 101 -15.56 2.92 2.49
CA ASP A 101 -15.26 4.36 2.41
C ASP A 101 -13.91 4.75 3.02
N SER A 102 -13.36 3.91 3.86
CA SER A 102 -12.04 4.11 4.45
C SER A 102 -11.53 2.81 5.03
N GLY A 103 -10.23 2.71 5.23
CA GLY A 103 -9.68 1.53 5.90
C GLY A 103 -8.18 1.46 5.88
N THR A 104 -7.71 0.52 6.67
CA THR A 104 -6.32 0.11 6.72
C THR A 104 -6.17 -1.27 6.09
N GLY A 105 -5.01 -1.57 5.56
CA GLY A 105 -4.72 -2.87 4.98
C GLY A 105 -3.23 -3.10 4.85
N LEU A 106 -2.90 -4.19 4.19
CA LEU A 106 -1.54 -4.57 3.88
C LEU A 106 -1.24 -4.26 2.41
N ALA A 107 0.02 -4.04 2.13
CA ALA A 107 0.52 -3.94 0.77
C ALA A 107 1.79 -4.78 0.62
N GLU A 108 1.98 -5.30 -0.55
CA GLU A 108 3.13 -6.10 -0.96
C GLU A 108 3.78 -5.44 -2.16
N VAL A 109 5.09 -5.31 -2.13
CA VAL A 109 5.87 -4.83 -3.27
C VAL A 109 6.14 -6.02 -4.18
N ILE A 110 5.56 -6.04 -5.37
CA ILE A 110 5.64 -7.18 -6.29
C ILE A 110 6.64 -6.99 -7.43
N GLU A 111 6.97 -5.73 -7.75
CA GLU A 111 7.92 -5.40 -8.81
C GLU A 111 8.55 -4.04 -8.53
N THR A 112 9.83 -3.90 -8.83
CA THR A 112 10.55 -2.62 -8.75
C THR A 112 11.55 -2.48 -9.89
N SER A 113 11.83 -1.25 -10.29
CA SER A 113 13.04 -0.90 -11.00
C SER A 113 14.23 -0.82 -10.03
N LYS A 114 15.45 -0.75 -10.55
CA LYS A 114 16.67 -0.77 -9.76
C LYS A 114 16.72 0.27 -8.64
N LYS A 115 16.20 1.47 -8.87
CA LYS A 115 16.18 2.56 -7.88
C LYS A 115 15.41 2.18 -6.62
N PHE A 116 14.34 1.42 -6.74
CA PHE A 116 13.45 1.03 -5.64
C PHE A 116 13.64 -0.42 -5.21
N GLU A 117 14.72 -1.10 -5.62
CA GLU A 117 14.98 -2.50 -5.31
C GLU A 117 15.02 -2.80 -3.80
N TYR A 118 15.39 -1.83 -3.00
CA TYR A 118 15.39 -1.94 -1.53
C TYR A 118 13.99 -2.12 -0.94
N LEU A 119 12.92 -1.83 -1.69
CA LEU A 119 11.55 -2.06 -1.27
C LEU A 119 11.08 -3.52 -1.48
N LEU A 120 11.80 -4.32 -2.26
CA LEU A 120 11.47 -5.74 -2.39
C LEU A 120 11.56 -6.42 -1.01
N ASN A 121 10.52 -7.16 -0.67
CA ASN A 121 10.34 -7.82 0.64
C ASN A 121 10.05 -6.86 1.82
N ALA A 122 9.81 -5.57 1.57
CA ALA A 122 9.38 -4.65 2.61
C ALA A 122 7.98 -5.01 3.13
N GLU A 123 7.78 -4.90 4.42
CA GLU A 123 6.46 -5.01 5.04
C GLU A 123 5.73 -3.67 4.95
N CYS A 124 4.69 -3.61 4.12
CA CYS A 124 3.94 -2.38 3.88
C CYS A 124 2.55 -2.44 4.52
N LYS A 125 2.15 -1.32 5.13
CA LYS A 125 0.79 -1.06 5.60
C LYS A 125 0.26 0.18 4.92
N HIS A 126 -1.05 0.23 4.70
CA HIS A 126 -1.70 1.41 4.14
C HIS A 126 -2.94 1.82 4.92
N ALA A 127 -3.24 3.10 4.85
CA ALA A 127 -4.51 3.69 5.25
C ALA A 127 -5.02 4.53 4.07
N ILE A 128 -6.31 4.43 3.77
CA ILE A 128 -6.96 5.17 2.69
C ILE A 128 -8.29 5.74 3.16
N THR A 129 -8.60 6.95 2.74
CA THR A 129 -9.91 7.60 2.93
C THR A 129 -10.37 8.22 1.61
N TYR A 130 -11.69 8.30 1.44
CA TYR A 130 -12.33 8.83 0.26
C TYR A 130 -13.22 10.03 0.62
N ILE A 131 -13.18 11.04 -0.24
CA ILE A 131 -14.11 12.16 -0.24
C ILE A 131 -14.73 12.21 -1.64
N ASN A 132 -15.93 11.69 -1.79
CA ASN A 132 -16.56 11.45 -3.10
C ASN A 132 -15.72 10.49 -3.96
N LYS A 133 -15.19 10.99 -5.08
CA LYS A 133 -14.31 10.24 -5.98
C LYS A 133 -12.83 10.42 -5.65
N ASP A 134 -12.49 11.41 -4.84
CA ASP A 134 -11.11 11.70 -4.48
C ASP A 134 -10.67 10.83 -3.31
N TYR A 135 -9.39 10.44 -3.32
CA TYR A 135 -8.81 9.66 -2.23
C TYR A 135 -7.50 10.27 -1.73
N PHE A 136 -7.24 9.99 -0.47
CA PHE A 136 -5.98 10.25 0.21
C PHE A 136 -5.51 8.94 0.84
N ALA A 137 -4.29 8.56 0.55
CA ALA A 137 -3.72 7.33 1.08
C ALA A 137 -2.31 7.56 1.61
N LEU A 138 -2.02 6.94 2.75
CA LEU A 138 -0.70 6.88 3.35
C LEU A 138 -0.24 5.43 3.35
N GLN A 139 0.97 5.19 2.86
CA GLN A 139 1.62 3.89 2.95
C GLN A 139 2.91 4.01 3.74
N LYS A 140 3.21 3.00 4.53
CA LYS A 140 4.46 2.86 5.28
C LYS A 140 5.02 1.48 5.06
N CYS A 141 6.24 1.43 4.53
CA CYS A 141 6.99 0.20 4.30
C CYS A 141 8.24 0.19 5.19
N LYS A 142 8.49 -0.95 5.83
CA LYS A 142 9.71 -1.22 6.60
C LYS A 142 10.58 -2.19 5.84
N TYR A 143 11.87 -1.88 5.67
CA TYR A 143 12.84 -2.65 4.91
C TYR A 143 14.22 -2.70 5.55
#